data_9497bb82f459247d87aa9e104cf8b2d4
#
_entry.id   9497bb82f459247d87aa9e104cf8b2d4
#
_cell.length_a   1.000
_cell.length_b   1.000
_cell.length_c   1.000
_cell.angle_alpha   90.00
_cell.angle_beta   90.00
_cell.angle_gamma   90.00
#
_symmetry.space_group_name_H-M   'P 1'
#
loop_
_entity.id
_entity.type
_entity.pdbx_description
1 polymer ?
#
loop_
_entity_poly.entity_id
_entity_poly.type
_entity_poly.pdbx_seq_one_letter_code
_entity_poly.pdbx_strand_id
1 'polypeptide(L)'
;DYTKSGFLSFAITIWALICAVFVGFFPNFSWMMLIAILIPIVGALLFSGYYNKSGLSLCRILVGALFIFSSFTKGVDPLGTKYKMLDYFIAYNIEWLNGFALTLSVFMIMAEFIVGFCLMFNLLPRLATLGATLLMLFFTTTTFFDALYNLVPECGCFGTAIKMSNWQTFFKNLIILAVLIPLIFNNKSLVNKRVTILGQTLFTFLFIGLFVWFEIYNVRHLPVVDFMDWKVGRDMKPAENPEPAEIYLTFKNIETGETEEYLSPNYPWNDSVWMSQWEFVSQRQEGGTQSLGFSILNEEGDDYTHLLFETEKLFVFVAPYLNELTENDFDECKRIYDFANENGFSYLWITSVNPEYVYELQDKYYMFDEVYYGDELELKSMVRSNPGLMLMNEGVVLDKWSKIDFPTEVDLINN
;
A
#
# COMPACT_ATOMS: atom_id res chain seq x y z
N ASP A 1 34.03 5.88 -31.77
CA ASP A 1 33.85 6.31 -30.37
C ASP A 1 32.37 6.35 -29.91
N TYR A 2 31.40 6.48 -30.82
CA TYR A 2 29.96 6.46 -30.47
C TYR A 2 29.49 5.14 -29.88
N THR A 3 30.09 4.02 -30.21
CA THR A 3 29.75 2.70 -29.68
C THR A 3 30.17 2.51 -28.22
N LYS A 4 31.30 3.09 -27.81
CA LYS A 4 31.79 3.00 -26.41
C LYS A 4 30.93 3.83 -25.44
N SER A 5 30.47 5.03 -25.88
CA SER A 5 29.59 5.85 -25.03
C SER A 5 28.21 5.24 -24.84
N GLY A 6 27.67 4.54 -25.85
CA GLY A 6 26.40 3.82 -25.76
C GLY A 6 26.45 2.65 -24.82
N PHE A 7 27.52 1.86 -24.84
CA PHE A 7 27.72 0.74 -23.94
C PHE A 7 27.87 1.23 -22.49
N LEU A 8 28.62 2.32 -22.27
CA LEU A 8 28.80 2.85 -20.92
C LEU A 8 27.50 3.41 -20.34
N SER A 9 26.70 4.15 -21.13
CA SER A 9 25.40 4.65 -20.67
C SER A 9 24.42 3.51 -20.37
N PHE A 10 24.42 2.45 -21.17
CA PHE A 10 23.64 1.24 -20.94
C PHE A 10 24.06 0.55 -19.63
N ALA A 11 25.36 0.35 -19.43
CA ALA A 11 25.91 -0.29 -18.24
C ALA A 11 25.56 0.51 -16.94
N ILE A 12 25.68 1.85 -16.97
CA ILE A 12 25.31 2.71 -15.83
C ILE A 12 23.82 2.62 -15.54
N THR A 13 22.96 2.62 -16.56
CA THR A 13 21.52 2.54 -16.38
C THR A 13 21.10 1.18 -15.82
N ILE A 14 21.66 0.09 -16.35
CA ILE A 14 21.43 -1.27 -15.81
C ILE A 14 21.92 -1.36 -14.37
N TRP A 15 23.11 -0.82 -14.08
CA TRP A 15 23.63 -0.80 -12.71
C TRP A 15 22.72 -0.03 -11.76
N ALA A 16 22.22 1.16 -12.15
CA ALA A 16 21.29 1.94 -11.34
C ALA A 16 20.00 1.17 -11.04
N LEU A 17 19.47 0.43 -12.02
CA LEU A 17 18.29 -0.41 -11.84
C LEU A 17 18.55 -1.62 -10.94
N ILE A 18 19.69 -2.30 -11.15
CA ILE A 18 20.11 -3.38 -10.25
C ILE A 18 20.20 -2.86 -8.82
N CYS A 19 20.83 -1.70 -8.61
CA CYS A 19 20.91 -1.08 -7.29
C CYS A 19 19.52 -0.74 -6.72
N ALA A 20 18.58 -0.24 -7.53
CA ALA A 20 17.21 0.04 -7.10
C ALA A 20 16.47 -1.22 -6.63
N VAL A 21 16.66 -2.34 -7.34
CA VAL A 21 16.11 -3.64 -6.93
C VAL A 21 16.80 -4.15 -5.67
N PHE A 22 18.14 -4.07 -5.61
CA PHE A 22 18.90 -4.52 -4.44
C PHE A 22 18.60 -3.75 -3.15
N VAL A 23 18.30 -2.45 -3.24
CA VAL A 23 17.86 -1.64 -2.08
C VAL A 23 16.64 -2.26 -1.40
N GLY A 24 15.75 -2.90 -2.16
CA GLY A 24 14.60 -3.62 -1.62
C GLY A 24 14.94 -4.87 -0.77
N PHE A 25 16.13 -5.45 -0.94
CA PHE A 25 16.56 -6.66 -0.23
C PHE A 25 17.37 -6.40 1.05
N PHE A 26 17.80 -5.16 1.30
CA PHE A 26 18.61 -4.83 2.47
C PHE A 26 17.78 -4.11 3.53
N PRO A 27 17.43 -4.74 4.66
CA PRO A 27 16.59 -4.12 5.69
C PRO A 27 17.34 -3.02 6.48
N ASN A 28 18.68 -3.07 6.51
CA ASN A 28 19.50 -2.14 7.28
C ASN A 28 20.44 -1.32 6.42
N PHE A 29 20.64 -0.04 6.78
CA PHE A 29 21.60 0.85 6.14
C PHE A 29 23.03 0.29 6.29
N SER A 30 23.70 0.04 5.16
CA SER A 30 25.10 -0.37 5.12
C SER A 30 25.94 0.52 4.21
N TRP A 31 27.25 0.57 4.44
CA TRP A 31 28.19 1.26 3.56
C TRP A 31 28.14 0.77 2.10
N MET A 32 27.78 -0.49 1.89
CA MET A 32 27.57 -1.06 0.55
C MET A 32 26.38 -0.40 -0.16
N MET A 33 25.29 -0.11 0.54
CA MET A 33 24.16 0.67 0.01
C MET A 33 24.59 2.07 -0.43
N LEU A 34 25.37 2.74 0.39
CA LEU A 34 25.86 4.09 0.10
C LEU A 34 26.74 4.10 -1.16
N ILE A 35 27.61 3.11 -1.32
CA ILE A 35 28.43 2.92 -2.53
C ILE A 35 27.54 2.58 -3.73
N ALA A 36 26.58 1.69 -3.59
CA ALA A 36 25.64 1.29 -4.63
C ALA A 36 24.79 2.47 -5.15
N ILE A 37 24.50 3.46 -4.30
CA ILE A 37 23.77 4.68 -4.65
C ILE A 37 24.71 5.73 -5.26
N LEU A 38 25.87 5.96 -4.68
CA LEU A 38 26.80 7.00 -5.14
C LEU A 38 27.35 6.72 -6.53
N ILE A 39 27.66 5.46 -6.87
CA ILE A 39 28.21 5.10 -8.18
C ILE A 39 27.26 5.49 -9.33
N PRO A 40 25.94 5.13 -9.33
CA PRO A 40 25.02 5.57 -10.38
C PRO A 40 24.84 7.09 -10.44
N ILE A 41 24.75 7.75 -9.28
CA ILE A 41 24.60 9.22 -9.22
C ILE A 41 25.81 9.91 -9.83
N VAL A 42 27.00 9.56 -9.37
CA VAL A 42 28.25 10.12 -9.88
C VAL A 42 28.43 9.76 -11.36
N GLY A 43 28.13 8.52 -11.73
CA GLY A 43 28.15 8.08 -13.12
C GLY A 43 27.18 8.86 -13.99
N ALA A 44 25.94 9.07 -13.57
CA ALA A 44 24.95 9.86 -14.29
C ALA A 44 25.38 11.33 -14.44
N LEU A 45 25.95 11.93 -13.40
CA LEU A 45 26.47 13.31 -13.43
C LEU A 45 27.67 13.43 -14.36
N LEU A 46 28.68 12.57 -14.26
CA LEU A 46 29.90 12.62 -15.05
C LEU A 46 29.65 12.32 -16.54
N PHE A 47 28.74 11.42 -16.84
CA PHE A 47 28.49 10.92 -18.19
C PHE A 47 27.19 11.44 -18.83
N SER A 48 26.49 12.37 -18.21
CA SER A 48 25.25 12.94 -18.75
C SER A 48 25.40 13.56 -20.13
N GLY A 49 26.57 14.16 -20.42
CA GLY A 49 26.88 14.70 -21.71
C GLY A 49 27.21 13.67 -22.81
N TYR A 50 27.52 12.43 -22.43
CA TYR A 50 27.91 11.34 -23.32
C TYR A 50 26.76 10.37 -23.65
N TYR A 51 25.56 10.58 -23.12
CA TYR A 51 24.41 9.72 -23.43
C TYR A 51 24.02 9.85 -24.91
N ASN A 52 24.13 8.76 -25.65
CA ASN A 52 23.60 8.68 -27.00
C ASN A 52 22.07 8.50 -27.00
N LYS A 53 21.42 8.58 -28.16
CA LYS A 53 19.98 8.44 -28.30
C LYS A 53 19.43 7.11 -27.76
N SER A 54 20.18 6.02 -27.90
CA SER A 54 19.75 4.69 -27.41
C SER A 54 19.78 4.63 -25.89
N GLY A 55 20.83 5.15 -25.25
CA GLY A 55 20.92 5.23 -23.78
C GLY A 55 19.82 6.12 -23.19
N LEU A 56 19.57 7.29 -23.77
CA LEU A 56 18.48 8.17 -23.36
C LEU A 56 17.09 7.50 -23.54
N SER A 57 16.91 6.76 -24.65
CA SER A 57 15.66 6.03 -24.87
C SER A 57 15.48 4.92 -23.84
N LEU A 58 16.55 4.22 -23.46
CA LEU A 58 16.51 3.20 -22.42
C LEU A 58 16.15 3.81 -21.06
N CYS A 59 16.84 4.88 -20.62
CA CYS A 59 16.52 5.59 -19.38
C CYS A 59 15.03 5.99 -19.33
N ARG A 60 14.54 6.56 -20.42
CA ARG A 60 13.16 7.01 -20.56
C ARG A 60 12.16 5.86 -20.44
N ILE A 61 12.39 4.74 -21.16
CA ILE A 61 11.51 3.57 -21.15
C ILE A 61 11.49 2.95 -19.74
N LEU A 62 12.64 2.81 -19.10
CA LEU A 62 12.73 2.18 -17.78
C LEU A 62 12.05 3.02 -16.68
N VAL A 63 12.30 4.32 -16.67
CA VAL A 63 11.61 5.23 -15.73
C VAL A 63 10.11 5.26 -16.05
N GLY A 64 9.73 5.34 -17.33
CA GLY A 64 8.33 5.29 -17.75
C GLY A 64 7.62 4.01 -17.34
N ALA A 65 8.24 2.85 -17.53
CA ALA A 65 7.70 1.56 -17.12
C ALA A 65 7.53 1.48 -15.59
N LEU A 66 8.49 2.00 -14.82
CA LEU A 66 8.42 2.03 -13.35
C LEU A 66 7.24 2.90 -12.86
N PHE A 67 7.04 4.07 -13.46
CA PHE A 67 5.92 4.95 -13.14
C PHE A 67 4.57 4.31 -13.52
N ILE A 68 4.48 3.64 -14.68
CA ILE A 68 3.28 2.90 -15.07
C ILE A 68 3.01 1.76 -14.09
N PHE A 69 4.02 1.00 -13.69
CA PHE A 69 3.88 -0.06 -12.71
C PHE A 69 3.42 0.48 -11.35
N SER A 70 4.04 1.57 -10.86
CA SER A 70 3.67 2.24 -9.62
C SER A 70 2.22 2.76 -9.65
N SER A 71 1.83 3.43 -10.75
CA SER A 71 0.45 3.90 -10.91
C SER A 71 -0.56 2.77 -11.07
N PHE A 72 -0.20 1.68 -11.75
CA PHE A 72 -1.06 0.50 -11.89
C PHE A 72 -1.34 -0.16 -10.54
N THR A 73 -0.31 -0.44 -9.74
CA THR A 73 -0.47 -1.08 -8.42
C THR A 73 -1.29 -0.22 -7.45
N LYS A 74 -1.13 1.10 -7.49
CA LYS A 74 -1.98 2.03 -6.71
C LYS A 74 -3.37 2.18 -7.30
N GLY A 75 -3.50 2.17 -8.64
CA GLY A 75 -4.78 2.24 -9.34
C GLY A 75 -5.63 0.98 -9.19
N VAL A 76 -5.04 -0.15 -8.87
CA VAL A 76 -5.74 -1.37 -8.44
C VAL A 76 -6.40 -1.17 -7.08
N ASP A 77 -5.76 -0.44 -6.15
CA ASP A 77 -6.30 -0.13 -4.82
C ASP A 77 -6.22 1.38 -4.51
N PRO A 78 -7.08 2.21 -5.15
CA PRO A 78 -7.08 3.66 -4.90
C PRO A 78 -7.52 3.99 -3.47
N LEU A 79 -8.35 3.15 -2.83
CA LEU A 79 -8.78 3.31 -1.45
C LEU A 79 -7.61 3.10 -0.47
N GLY A 80 -6.74 2.13 -0.72
CA GLY A 80 -5.50 1.96 0.06
C GLY A 80 -4.59 3.19 -0.06
N THR A 81 -4.49 3.80 -1.25
CA THR A 81 -3.76 5.06 -1.43
C THR A 81 -4.44 6.23 -0.70
N LYS A 82 -5.79 6.29 -0.68
CA LYS A 82 -6.55 7.26 0.12
C LYS A 82 -6.20 7.14 1.61
N TYR A 83 -6.17 5.93 2.15
CA TYR A 83 -5.86 5.72 3.57
C TYR A 83 -4.44 6.19 3.90
N LYS A 84 -3.45 5.87 3.06
CA LYS A 84 -2.09 6.41 3.22
C LYS A 84 -2.04 7.93 3.16
N MET A 85 -2.87 8.55 2.32
CA MET A 85 -2.95 10.01 2.25
C MET A 85 -3.54 10.62 3.54
N LEU A 86 -4.52 9.95 4.15
CA LEU A 86 -5.06 10.35 5.46
C LEU A 86 -3.99 10.25 6.56
N ASP A 87 -3.17 9.19 6.57
CA ASP A 87 -2.03 9.05 7.50
C ASP A 87 -1.09 10.25 7.37
N TYR A 88 -0.76 10.68 6.14
CA TYR A 88 0.04 11.87 5.89
C TYR A 88 -0.64 13.15 6.36
N PHE A 89 -1.97 13.29 6.17
CA PHE A 89 -2.70 14.49 6.62
C PHE A 89 -2.68 14.62 8.14
N ILE A 90 -2.80 13.51 8.86
CA ILE A 90 -2.65 13.48 10.33
C ILE A 90 -1.21 13.83 10.71
N ALA A 91 -0.21 13.18 10.11
CA ALA A 91 1.21 13.37 10.43
C ALA A 91 1.68 14.83 10.22
N TYR A 92 1.12 15.53 9.23
CA TYR A 92 1.44 16.91 8.91
C TYR A 92 0.45 17.95 9.49
N ASN A 93 -0.53 17.53 10.30
CA ASN A 93 -1.60 18.39 10.87
C ASN A 93 -2.39 19.18 9.81
N ILE A 94 -2.73 18.53 8.69
CA ILE A 94 -3.52 19.10 7.58
C ILE A 94 -4.84 18.34 7.37
N GLU A 95 -5.45 17.88 8.46
CA GLU A 95 -6.67 17.05 8.45
C GLU A 95 -7.88 17.72 7.79
N TRP A 96 -7.87 19.06 7.65
CA TRP A 96 -8.89 19.78 6.89
C TRP A 96 -8.97 19.34 5.42
N LEU A 97 -7.97 18.62 4.90
CA LEU A 97 -7.96 17.98 3.56
C LEU A 97 -8.61 16.59 3.52
N ASN A 98 -9.02 16.01 4.66
CA ASN A 98 -9.53 14.64 4.72
C ASN A 98 -10.67 14.39 3.72
N GLY A 99 -11.59 15.36 3.54
CA GLY A 99 -12.67 15.28 2.56
C GLY A 99 -12.20 15.17 1.10
N PHE A 100 -10.97 15.53 0.81
CA PHE A 100 -10.37 15.47 -0.54
C PHE A 100 -9.40 14.29 -0.72
N ALA A 101 -9.19 13.47 0.31
CA ALA A 101 -8.17 12.41 0.28
C ALA A 101 -8.32 11.45 -0.91
N LEU A 102 -9.52 10.98 -1.22
CA LEU A 102 -9.78 10.12 -2.38
C LEU A 102 -9.49 10.85 -3.71
N THR A 103 -9.98 12.08 -3.85
CA THR A 103 -9.76 12.87 -5.07
C THR A 103 -8.28 13.13 -5.32
N LEU A 104 -7.55 13.48 -4.27
CA LEU A 104 -6.10 13.70 -4.34
C LEU A 104 -5.32 12.41 -4.62
N SER A 105 -5.77 11.28 -4.08
CA SER A 105 -5.17 9.97 -4.37
C SER A 105 -5.32 9.60 -5.85
N VAL A 106 -6.54 9.66 -6.38
CA VAL A 106 -6.83 9.42 -7.79
C VAL A 106 -6.02 10.37 -8.68
N PHE A 107 -5.97 11.66 -8.33
CA PHE A 107 -5.18 12.64 -9.08
C PHE A 107 -3.67 12.33 -9.06
N MET A 108 -3.12 11.93 -7.92
CA MET A 108 -1.70 11.57 -7.79
C MET A 108 -1.37 10.33 -8.62
N ILE A 109 -2.20 9.28 -8.53
CA ILE A 109 -2.04 8.04 -9.30
C ILE A 109 -2.11 8.35 -10.80
N MET A 110 -3.07 9.17 -11.21
CA MET A 110 -3.22 9.63 -12.58
C MET A 110 -2.01 10.42 -13.07
N ALA A 111 -1.46 11.32 -12.25
CA ALA A 111 -0.26 12.08 -12.60
C ALA A 111 0.95 11.17 -12.84
N GLU A 112 1.15 10.15 -11.99
CA GLU A 112 2.17 9.12 -12.19
C GLU A 112 1.95 8.37 -13.52
N PHE A 113 0.71 7.94 -13.78
CA PHE A 113 0.38 7.22 -15.02
C PHE A 113 0.68 8.06 -16.26
N ILE A 114 0.20 9.31 -16.31
CA ILE A 114 0.40 10.22 -17.45
C ILE A 114 1.90 10.42 -17.70
N VAL A 115 2.66 10.71 -16.67
CA VAL A 115 4.11 10.93 -16.75
C VAL A 115 4.80 9.67 -17.23
N GLY A 116 4.51 8.51 -16.64
CA GLY A 116 5.05 7.21 -17.01
C GLY A 116 4.74 6.86 -18.47
N PHE A 117 3.49 7.01 -18.87
CA PHE A 117 3.01 6.74 -20.22
C PHE A 117 3.69 7.65 -21.26
N CYS A 118 3.72 8.94 -21.00
CA CYS A 118 4.37 9.90 -21.89
C CYS A 118 5.88 9.64 -22.02
N LEU A 119 6.56 9.29 -20.94
CA LEU A 119 7.97 8.88 -20.97
C LEU A 119 8.15 7.59 -21.78
N MET A 120 7.41 6.56 -21.50
CA MET A 120 7.56 5.24 -22.13
C MET A 120 7.36 5.34 -23.65
N PHE A 121 6.32 6.02 -24.10
CA PHE A 121 5.98 6.14 -25.53
C PHE A 121 6.59 7.35 -26.22
N ASN A 122 7.46 8.11 -25.53
CA ASN A 122 8.10 9.32 -26.05
C ASN A 122 7.11 10.39 -26.53
N LEU A 123 6.07 10.59 -25.76
CA LEU A 123 5.05 11.60 -25.98
C LEU A 123 5.38 12.83 -25.14
N LEU A 124 5.30 14.03 -25.73
CA LEU A 124 5.59 15.28 -25.01
C LEU A 124 6.84 15.22 -24.11
N PRO A 125 8.00 14.72 -24.59
CA PRO A 125 9.12 14.29 -23.75
C PRO A 125 9.65 15.37 -22.80
N ARG A 126 9.52 16.66 -23.14
CA ARG A 126 9.93 17.75 -22.26
C ARG A 126 9.03 17.90 -21.05
N LEU A 127 7.71 17.85 -21.29
CA LEU A 127 6.73 17.94 -20.21
C LEU A 127 6.75 16.68 -19.33
N ALA A 128 6.87 15.51 -19.96
CA ALA A 128 6.96 14.25 -19.24
C ALA A 128 8.22 14.18 -18.35
N THR A 129 9.39 14.60 -18.85
CA THR A 129 10.62 14.64 -18.05
C THR A 129 10.50 15.65 -16.90
N LEU A 130 9.92 16.82 -17.14
CA LEU A 130 9.68 17.82 -16.10
C LEU A 130 8.72 17.26 -15.01
N GLY A 131 7.58 16.68 -15.44
CA GLY A 131 6.62 16.06 -14.53
C GLY A 131 7.24 14.95 -13.70
N ALA A 132 8.00 14.03 -14.33
CA ALA A 132 8.72 12.98 -13.62
C ALA A 132 9.68 13.55 -12.56
N THR A 133 10.42 14.60 -12.92
CA THR A 133 11.36 15.23 -12.00
C THR A 133 10.66 15.86 -10.82
N LEU A 134 9.56 16.59 -11.04
CA LEU A 134 8.79 17.22 -9.98
C LEU A 134 8.15 16.18 -9.04
N LEU A 135 7.53 15.13 -9.59
CA LEU A 135 6.96 14.04 -8.80
C LEU A 135 8.05 13.33 -7.98
N MET A 136 9.20 13.02 -8.61
CA MET A 136 10.29 12.37 -7.89
C MET A 136 10.93 13.26 -6.82
N LEU A 137 11.03 14.57 -7.02
CA LEU A 137 11.46 15.50 -5.96
C LEU A 137 10.47 15.51 -4.80
N PHE A 138 9.17 15.57 -5.09
CA PHE A 138 8.13 15.49 -4.07
C PHE A 138 8.23 14.18 -3.27
N PHE A 139 8.22 13.03 -3.94
CA PHE A 139 8.33 11.72 -3.27
C PHE A 139 9.64 11.53 -2.52
N THR A 140 10.76 12.03 -3.03
CA THR A 140 12.04 11.93 -2.34
C THR A 140 12.04 12.77 -1.07
N THR A 141 11.45 13.96 -1.11
CA THR A 141 11.36 14.85 0.06
C THR A 141 10.46 14.25 1.13
N THR A 142 9.26 13.74 0.77
CA THR A 142 8.35 13.12 1.73
C THR A 142 8.97 11.89 2.36
N THR A 143 9.53 10.97 1.56
CA THR A 143 10.17 9.75 2.07
C THR A 143 11.44 10.01 2.87
N PHE A 144 12.13 11.12 2.65
CA PHE A 144 13.24 11.54 3.50
C PHE A 144 12.77 11.90 4.92
N PHE A 145 11.70 12.67 5.04
CA PHE A 145 11.12 13.00 6.35
C PHE A 145 10.52 11.77 7.02
N ASP A 146 9.85 10.89 6.26
CA ASP A 146 9.34 9.62 6.79
C ASP A 146 10.47 8.73 7.31
N ALA A 147 11.60 8.68 6.61
CA ALA A 147 12.76 7.89 7.04
C ALA A 147 13.46 8.47 8.28
N LEU A 148 13.41 9.80 8.48
CA LEU A 148 14.02 10.44 9.66
C LEU A 148 13.12 10.40 10.89
N TYR A 149 11.83 10.64 10.72
CA TYR A 149 10.91 10.88 11.83
C TYR A 149 9.87 9.76 12.02
N ASN A 150 9.88 8.75 11.11
CA ASN A 150 8.91 7.66 11.06
C ASN A 150 7.45 8.15 11.12
N LEU A 151 7.15 9.23 10.39
CA LEU A 151 5.85 9.91 10.39
C LEU A 151 4.75 8.96 9.90
N VAL A 152 5.04 8.21 8.83
CA VAL A 152 4.18 7.17 8.29
C VAL A 152 5.01 5.90 8.18
N PRO A 153 4.57 4.76 8.77
CA PRO A 153 5.38 3.54 8.85
C PRO A 153 5.81 2.97 7.50
N GLU A 154 4.96 3.09 6.48
CA GLU A 154 5.20 2.59 5.12
C GLU A 154 4.77 3.63 4.08
N CYS A 155 5.65 3.98 3.16
CA CYS A 155 5.39 5.00 2.14
C CYS A 155 4.29 4.62 1.12
N GLY A 156 4.05 3.33 0.88
CA GLY A 156 3.05 2.86 -0.09
C GLY A 156 3.37 3.21 -1.55
N CYS A 157 4.64 3.36 -1.94
CA CYS A 157 5.05 3.72 -3.30
C CYS A 157 4.55 2.78 -4.40
N PHE A 158 4.33 1.52 -4.06
CA PHE A 158 3.75 0.49 -4.94
C PHE A 158 2.41 -0.01 -4.38
N GLY A 159 1.65 0.88 -3.72
CA GLY A 159 0.41 0.51 -3.05
C GLY A 159 0.65 -0.61 -2.03
N THR A 160 -0.25 -1.58 -2.01
CA THR A 160 -0.20 -2.77 -1.14
C THR A 160 0.56 -3.95 -1.76
N ALA A 161 0.95 -3.85 -3.04
CA ALA A 161 1.60 -4.93 -3.77
C ALA A 161 3.04 -5.21 -3.30
N ILE A 162 3.80 -4.18 -2.92
CA ILE A 162 5.19 -4.31 -2.46
C ILE A 162 5.39 -3.41 -1.25
N LYS A 163 5.61 -4.00 -0.09
CA LYS A 163 5.96 -3.31 1.15
C LYS A 163 7.46 -2.99 1.16
N MET A 164 7.80 -1.73 1.43
CA MET A 164 9.18 -1.25 1.50
C MET A 164 9.33 -0.33 2.72
N SER A 165 10.47 -0.44 3.40
CA SER A 165 10.79 0.50 4.48
C SER A 165 10.99 1.92 3.92
N ASN A 166 10.85 2.94 4.79
CA ASN A 166 11.03 4.35 4.42
C ASN A 166 12.42 4.62 3.85
N TRP A 167 13.48 4.03 4.42
CA TRP A 167 14.85 4.16 3.92
C TRP A 167 15.02 3.50 2.55
N GLN A 168 14.48 2.30 2.34
CA GLN A 168 14.54 1.62 1.04
C GLN A 168 13.86 2.47 -0.04
N THR A 169 12.72 3.04 0.28
CA THR A 169 11.96 3.91 -0.62
C THR A 169 12.73 5.19 -0.95
N PHE A 170 13.30 5.86 0.04
CA PHE A 170 14.12 7.05 -0.15
C PHE A 170 15.31 6.79 -1.08
N PHE A 171 16.07 5.73 -0.85
CA PHE A 171 17.23 5.40 -1.69
C PHE A 171 16.82 5.00 -3.11
N LYS A 172 15.75 4.23 -3.27
CA LYS A 172 15.17 3.95 -4.58
C LYS A 172 14.85 5.26 -5.33
N ASN A 173 14.23 6.22 -4.66
CA ASN A 173 13.86 7.51 -5.25
C ASN A 173 15.10 8.31 -5.68
N LEU A 174 16.17 8.31 -4.90
CA LEU A 174 17.45 8.94 -5.29
C LEU A 174 18.04 8.31 -6.56
N ILE A 175 17.97 6.99 -6.70
CA ILE A 175 18.46 6.29 -7.89
C ILE A 175 17.63 6.69 -9.12
N ILE A 176 16.30 6.78 -8.99
CA ILE A 176 15.43 7.21 -10.08
C ILE A 176 15.74 8.66 -10.48
N LEU A 177 15.95 9.56 -9.52
CA LEU A 177 16.39 10.93 -9.79
C LEU A 177 17.72 10.98 -10.56
N ALA A 178 18.69 10.15 -10.18
CA ALA A 178 19.95 10.05 -10.89
C ALA A 178 19.78 9.61 -12.37
N VAL A 179 18.85 8.67 -12.62
CA VAL A 179 18.52 8.23 -13.99
C VAL A 179 17.78 9.31 -14.79
N LEU A 180 17.06 10.23 -14.11
CA LEU A 180 16.39 11.37 -14.77
C LEU A 180 17.38 12.47 -15.20
N ILE A 181 18.54 12.61 -14.55
CA ILE A 181 19.54 13.65 -14.86
C ILE A 181 19.89 13.71 -16.36
N PRO A 182 20.31 12.62 -17.02
CA PRO A 182 20.59 12.67 -18.46
C PRO A 182 19.39 13.07 -19.31
N LEU A 183 18.18 12.70 -18.92
CA LEU A 183 16.95 13.08 -19.64
C LEU A 183 16.67 14.58 -19.54
N ILE A 184 16.94 15.20 -18.38
CA ILE A 184 16.78 16.65 -18.16
C ILE A 184 17.71 17.43 -19.08
N PHE A 185 19.01 17.09 -19.11
CA PHE A 185 20.02 17.82 -19.88
C PHE A 185 19.93 17.58 -21.40
N ASN A 186 19.45 16.40 -21.82
CA ASN A 186 19.42 16.01 -23.24
C ASN A 186 17.99 15.94 -23.82
N ASN A 187 17.01 16.54 -23.19
CA ASN A 187 15.60 16.38 -23.58
C ASN A 187 15.28 16.92 -24.99
N LYS A 188 16.10 17.83 -25.55
CA LYS A 188 15.96 18.32 -26.92
C LYS A 188 16.18 17.22 -27.98
N SER A 189 17.04 16.25 -27.69
CA SER A 189 17.33 15.12 -28.58
C SER A 189 16.22 14.07 -28.62
N LEU A 190 15.31 14.10 -27.63
CA LEU A 190 14.20 13.15 -27.48
C LEU A 190 12.94 13.57 -28.25
N VAL A 191 12.88 14.80 -28.76
CA VAL A 191 11.69 15.30 -29.45
C VAL A 191 11.42 14.47 -30.72
N ASN A 192 10.25 13.82 -30.74
CA ASN A 192 9.78 13.07 -31.90
C ASN A 192 9.17 14.00 -32.94
N LYS A 193 9.87 14.18 -34.07
CA LYS A 193 9.43 15.03 -35.17
C LYS A 193 8.40 14.33 -36.10
N ARG A 194 8.21 13.03 -35.99
CA ARG A 194 7.36 12.24 -36.90
C ARG A 194 5.88 12.31 -36.54
N VAL A 195 5.54 12.57 -35.28
CA VAL A 195 4.15 12.65 -34.81
C VAL A 195 3.83 14.08 -34.41
N THR A 196 2.72 14.59 -34.90
CA THR A 196 2.26 15.94 -34.54
C THR A 196 1.95 16.04 -33.06
N ILE A 197 2.08 17.23 -32.49
CA ILE A 197 1.74 17.48 -31.07
C ILE A 197 0.27 17.10 -30.83
N LEU A 198 -0.61 17.44 -31.75
CA LEU A 198 -2.05 17.10 -31.66
C LEU A 198 -2.26 15.59 -31.59
N GLY A 199 -1.58 14.79 -32.43
CA GLY A 199 -1.68 13.33 -32.41
C GLY A 199 -1.16 12.74 -31.09
N GLN A 200 -0.04 13.26 -30.56
CA GLN A 200 0.48 12.84 -29.26
C GLN A 200 -0.52 13.14 -28.13
N THR A 201 -1.10 14.34 -28.16
CA THR A 201 -2.08 14.78 -27.15
C THR A 201 -3.34 13.94 -27.19
N LEU A 202 -3.93 13.72 -28.37
CA LEU A 202 -5.13 12.88 -28.53
C LEU A 202 -4.89 11.44 -28.05
N PHE A 203 -3.74 10.85 -28.42
CA PHE A 203 -3.38 9.52 -27.99
C PHE A 203 -3.22 9.44 -26.46
N THR A 204 -2.59 10.44 -25.85
CA THR A 204 -2.46 10.53 -24.40
C THR A 204 -3.84 10.63 -23.72
N PHE A 205 -4.74 11.49 -24.22
CA PHE A 205 -6.08 11.63 -23.63
C PHE A 205 -6.92 10.36 -23.72
N LEU A 206 -6.78 9.57 -24.80
CA LEU A 206 -7.45 8.27 -24.89
C LEU A 206 -7.05 7.34 -23.73
N PHE A 207 -5.73 7.21 -23.47
CA PHE A 207 -5.25 6.35 -22.41
C PHE A 207 -5.51 6.91 -21.01
N ILE A 208 -5.53 8.22 -20.84
CA ILE A 208 -6.01 8.87 -19.60
C ILE A 208 -7.47 8.43 -19.33
N GLY A 209 -8.35 8.53 -20.33
CA GLY A 209 -9.75 8.13 -20.18
C GLY A 209 -9.92 6.66 -19.78
N LEU A 210 -9.15 5.77 -20.40
CA LEU A 210 -9.14 4.34 -20.05
C LEU A 210 -8.65 4.10 -18.62
N PHE A 211 -7.60 4.82 -18.19
CA PHE A 211 -7.05 4.65 -16.85
C PHE A 211 -7.95 5.26 -15.77
N VAL A 212 -8.60 6.41 -16.04
CA VAL A 212 -9.64 6.97 -15.16
C VAL A 212 -10.80 5.99 -14.98
N TRP A 213 -11.25 5.37 -16.07
CA TRP A 213 -12.28 4.34 -16.00
C TRP A 213 -11.84 3.15 -15.11
N PHE A 214 -10.59 2.71 -15.26
CA PHE A 214 -9.99 1.66 -14.44
C PHE A 214 -9.95 2.05 -12.95
N GLU A 215 -9.52 3.27 -12.60
CA GLU A 215 -9.51 3.75 -11.21
C GLU A 215 -10.92 3.84 -10.62
N ILE A 216 -11.89 4.40 -11.39
CA ILE A 216 -13.29 4.49 -10.95
C ILE A 216 -13.88 3.11 -10.73
N TYR A 217 -13.55 2.15 -11.60
CA TYR A 217 -13.97 0.76 -11.41
C TYR A 217 -13.46 0.22 -10.05
N ASN A 218 -12.16 0.30 -9.78
CA ASN A 218 -11.56 -0.21 -8.54
C ASN A 218 -11.96 0.57 -7.25
N VAL A 219 -12.46 1.80 -7.39
CA VAL A 219 -13.04 2.54 -6.25
C VAL A 219 -14.44 2.03 -5.91
N ARG A 220 -15.21 1.60 -6.90
CA ARG A 220 -16.61 1.17 -6.73
C ARG A 220 -16.73 -0.32 -6.42
N HIS A 221 -15.94 -1.12 -7.13
CA HIS A 221 -15.88 -2.57 -7.00
C HIS A 221 -14.67 -2.98 -6.15
N LEU A 222 -14.55 -4.25 -5.84
CA LEU A 222 -13.33 -4.75 -5.24
C LEU A 222 -12.15 -4.63 -6.23
N PRO A 223 -10.91 -4.50 -5.71
CA PRO A 223 -9.72 -4.47 -6.54
C PRO A 223 -9.65 -5.65 -7.50
N VAL A 224 -9.41 -5.40 -8.81
CA VAL A 224 -9.28 -6.48 -9.83
C VAL A 224 -8.11 -7.44 -9.53
N VAL A 225 -7.13 -6.99 -8.74
CA VAL A 225 -6.07 -7.85 -8.20
C VAL A 225 -6.03 -7.62 -6.69
N ASP A 226 -6.35 -8.65 -5.93
CA ASP A 226 -6.33 -8.54 -4.48
C ASP A 226 -4.92 -8.82 -3.93
N PHE A 227 -4.25 -7.77 -3.49
CA PHE A 227 -2.94 -7.83 -2.83
C PHE A 227 -3.04 -7.95 -1.31
N MET A 228 -4.27 -7.98 -0.75
CA MET A 228 -4.51 -8.05 0.67
C MET A 228 -4.28 -9.45 1.23
N ASP A 229 -4.17 -9.52 2.55
CA ASP A 229 -4.01 -10.79 3.24
C ASP A 229 -5.29 -11.63 3.18
N TRP A 230 -6.46 -11.02 3.26
CA TRP A 230 -7.78 -11.66 3.21
C TRP A 230 -8.29 -11.92 1.78
N LYS A 231 -7.46 -12.48 0.91
CA LYS A 231 -7.86 -12.75 -0.48
C LYS A 231 -8.59 -14.08 -0.63
N VAL A 232 -9.47 -14.16 -1.61
CA VAL A 232 -10.22 -15.37 -1.96
C VAL A 232 -9.27 -16.56 -2.15
N GLY A 233 -9.64 -17.68 -1.54
CA GLY A 233 -8.89 -18.95 -1.56
C GLY A 233 -7.78 -19.05 -0.51
N ARG A 234 -7.55 -18.00 0.33
CA ARG A 234 -6.56 -18.06 1.39
C ARG A 234 -7.18 -18.66 2.66
N ASP A 235 -6.46 -19.60 3.25
CA ASP A 235 -6.73 -20.09 4.60
C ASP A 235 -6.11 -19.11 5.61
N MET A 236 -6.96 -18.57 6.48
CA MET A 236 -6.60 -17.60 7.50
C MET A 236 -6.42 -18.25 8.88
N LYS A 237 -6.59 -19.58 8.99
CA LYS A 237 -6.38 -20.28 10.27
C LYS A 237 -4.98 -20.02 10.81
N PRO A 238 -4.85 -19.76 12.12
CA PRO A 238 -3.54 -19.81 12.76
C PRO A 238 -2.89 -21.18 12.55
N ALA A 239 -1.59 -21.24 12.37
CA ALA A 239 -0.90 -22.52 12.24
C ALA A 239 -1.17 -23.38 13.49
N GLU A 240 -1.45 -24.68 13.30
CA GLU A 240 -1.77 -25.62 14.40
C GLU A 240 -0.67 -25.70 15.47
N ASN A 241 0.58 -25.43 15.10
CA ASN A 241 1.73 -25.28 16.00
C ASN A 241 2.48 -24.01 15.61
N PRO A 242 2.06 -22.84 16.08
CA PRO A 242 2.84 -21.62 15.83
C PRO A 242 4.22 -21.82 16.48
N GLU A 243 5.28 -21.74 15.67
CA GLU A 243 6.62 -21.58 16.26
C GLU A 243 6.55 -20.38 17.19
N PRO A 244 7.00 -20.49 18.44
CA PRO A 244 6.93 -19.38 19.37
C PRO A 244 7.66 -18.18 18.76
N ALA A 245 6.94 -17.07 18.65
CA ALA A 245 7.54 -15.83 18.23
C ALA A 245 8.51 -15.36 19.31
N GLU A 246 9.77 -15.26 18.98
CA GLU A 246 10.76 -14.64 19.84
C GLU A 246 10.75 -13.14 19.62
N ILE A 247 10.29 -12.40 20.62
CA ILE A 247 10.24 -10.93 20.58
C ILE A 247 11.49 -10.39 21.27
N TYR A 248 12.35 -9.76 20.51
CA TYR A 248 13.55 -9.09 21.00
C TYR A 248 13.25 -7.60 21.21
N LEU A 249 13.51 -7.12 22.43
CA LEU A 249 13.34 -5.72 22.83
C LEU A 249 14.72 -5.09 22.93
N THR A 250 14.94 -4.00 22.19
CA THR A 250 16.19 -3.23 22.26
C THR A 250 15.99 -2.03 23.17
N PHE A 251 16.85 -1.92 24.16
CA PHE A 251 16.92 -0.79 25.07
C PHE A 251 18.25 -0.05 24.89
N LYS A 252 18.23 1.25 25.15
CA LYS A 252 19.40 2.13 25.09
C LYS A 252 19.65 2.76 26.44
N ASN A 253 20.86 2.69 26.93
CA ASN A 253 21.24 3.39 28.13
C ASN A 253 21.31 4.90 27.87
N ILE A 254 20.62 5.68 28.71
CA ILE A 254 20.45 7.14 28.55
C ILE A 254 21.79 7.86 28.78
N GLU A 255 22.66 7.34 29.66
CA GLU A 255 23.93 8.00 30.01
C GLU A 255 25.07 7.58 29.08
N THR A 256 25.19 6.26 28.80
CA THR A 256 26.34 5.73 28.04
C THR A 256 26.05 5.66 26.54
N GLY A 257 24.76 5.64 26.14
CA GLY A 257 24.34 5.46 24.75
C GLY A 257 24.48 4.01 24.24
N GLU A 258 24.89 3.07 25.09
CA GLU A 258 24.97 1.65 24.76
C GLU A 258 23.59 1.06 24.52
N THR A 259 23.49 0.10 23.58
CA THR A 259 22.25 -0.60 23.28
C THR A 259 22.39 -2.07 23.64
N GLU A 260 21.37 -2.59 24.33
CA GLU A 260 21.26 -4.02 24.65
C GLU A 260 19.94 -4.58 24.14
N GLU A 261 19.97 -5.84 23.74
CA GLU A 261 18.81 -6.55 23.22
C GLU A 261 18.43 -7.70 24.17
N TYR A 262 17.16 -7.76 24.54
CA TYR A 262 16.61 -8.75 25.45
C TYR A 262 15.50 -9.55 24.79
N LEU A 263 15.48 -10.86 25.01
CA LEU A 263 14.34 -11.70 24.63
C LEU A 263 13.18 -11.45 25.63
N SER A 264 12.04 -11.00 25.14
CA SER A 264 10.85 -10.77 25.98
C SER A 264 10.31 -12.11 26.53
N PRO A 265 9.90 -12.18 27.80
CA PRO A 265 9.87 -11.11 28.81
C PRO A 265 11.13 -10.99 29.67
N ASN A 266 12.27 -11.55 29.26
CA ASN A 266 13.48 -11.72 30.07
C ASN A 266 14.36 -10.46 30.12
N TYR A 267 13.78 -9.28 30.34
CA TYR A 267 14.52 -8.05 30.57
C TYR A 267 14.27 -7.56 32.01
N PRO A 268 15.14 -6.72 32.61
CA PRO A 268 15.05 -6.32 34.03
C PRO A 268 13.89 -5.34 34.32
N TRP A 269 12.65 -5.68 33.92
CA TRP A 269 11.45 -4.82 34.04
C TRP A 269 11.06 -4.51 35.49
N ASN A 270 11.52 -5.30 36.44
CA ASN A 270 11.28 -5.14 37.89
C ASN A 270 12.41 -4.41 38.63
N ASP A 271 13.49 -4.02 37.94
CA ASP A 271 14.59 -3.23 38.52
C ASP A 271 14.34 -1.74 38.21
N SER A 272 13.96 -0.98 39.27
CA SER A 272 13.67 0.44 39.14
C SER A 272 14.88 1.30 38.77
N VAL A 273 16.11 0.86 39.12
CA VAL A 273 17.35 1.53 38.76
C VAL A 273 17.61 1.34 37.28
N TRP A 274 17.50 0.09 36.82
CA TRP A 274 17.63 -0.23 35.40
C TRP A 274 16.61 0.52 34.57
N MET A 275 15.31 0.53 34.93
CA MET A 275 14.22 1.22 34.24
C MET A 275 14.43 2.74 34.17
N SER A 276 15.14 3.34 35.13
CA SER A 276 15.48 4.76 35.10
C SER A 276 16.63 5.12 34.17
N GLN A 277 17.47 4.15 33.83
CA GLN A 277 18.68 4.34 33.04
C GLN A 277 18.53 3.87 31.58
N TRP A 278 17.54 3.04 31.30
CA TRP A 278 17.36 2.44 29.99
C TRP A 278 16.02 2.84 29.35
N GLU A 279 16.10 3.31 28.12
CA GLU A 279 14.95 3.71 27.31
C GLU A 279 14.69 2.66 26.23
N PHE A 280 13.43 2.27 26.04
CA PHE A 280 13.01 1.40 24.96
C PHE A 280 13.23 2.08 23.60
N VAL A 281 13.89 1.40 22.67
CA VAL A 281 14.20 1.92 21.32
C VAL A 281 13.39 1.24 20.24
N SER A 282 13.34 -0.08 20.26
CA SER A 282 12.68 -0.85 19.21
C SER A 282 12.37 -2.27 19.65
N GLN A 283 11.46 -2.91 18.93
CA GLN A 283 11.25 -4.34 19.03
C GLN A 283 11.42 -4.98 17.66
N ARG A 284 11.91 -6.21 17.61
CA ARG A 284 11.90 -7.08 16.44
C ARG A 284 11.39 -8.46 16.84
N GLN A 285 10.74 -9.11 15.90
CA GLN A 285 10.25 -10.47 16.06
C GLN A 285 11.09 -11.39 15.18
N GLU A 286 11.55 -12.49 15.76
CA GLU A 286 12.15 -13.61 15.04
C GLU A 286 11.28 -14.85 15.21
N GLY A 287 11.11 -15.64 14.13
CA GLY A 287 10.22 -16.79 14.16
C GLY A 287 8.76 -16.36 14.36
N GLY A 288 7.93 -17.33 14.71
CA GLY A 288 6.50 -17.19 14.76
C GLY A 288 5.92 -17.25 13.33
N THR A 289 5.04 -18.18 13.08
CA THR A 289 4.05 -17.96 12.03
C THR A 289 3.36 -16.65 12.36
N GLN A 290 3.27 -15.73 11.41
CA GLN A 290 2.51 -14.48 11.61
C GLN A 290 1.20 -14.85 12.30
N SER A 291 1.10 -14.59 13.62
CA SER A 291 -0.21 -14.40 14.19
C SER A 291 -0.79 -13.28 13.35
N LEU A 292 -1.91 -13.54 12.70
CA LEU A 292 -2.72 -12.47 12.18
C LEU A 292 -2.82 -11.50 13.35
N GLY A 293 -2.25 -10.33 13.26
CA GLY A 293 -2.33 -9.32 14.32
C GLY A 293 -3.76 -8.76 14.44
N PHE A 294 -4.73 -9.62 14.15
CA PHE A 294 -6.15 -9.37 14.01
C PHE A 294 -6.90 -10.16 15.06
N SER A 295 -7.77 -9.48 15.77
CA SER A 295 -8.75 -10.08 16.67
C SER A 295 -10.08 -9.37 16.51
N ILE A 296 -11.18 -10.14 16.69
CA ILE A 296 -12.51 -9.59 16.87
C ILE A 296 -12.91 -9.77 18.33
N LEU A 297 -13.35 -8.69 18.93
CA LEU A 297 -13.70 -8.64 20.35
C LEU A 297 -15.20 -8.43 20.50
N ASN A 298 -15.77 -8.97 21.57
CA ASN A 298 -17.10 -8.56 21.97
C ASN A 298 -17.03 -7.18 22.67
N GLU A 299 -18.13 -6.69 23.16
CA GLU A 299 -18.24 -5.42 23.85
C GLU A 299 -17.48 -5.40 25.19
N GLU A 300 -17.39 -6.54 25.87
CA GLU A 300 -16.64 -6.71 27.11
C GLU A 300 -15.12 -6.83 26.90
N GLY A 301 -14.69 -6.96 25.64
CA GLY A 301 -13.28 -7.10 25.26
C GLY A 301 -12.79 -8.56 25.20
N ASP A 302 -13.68 -9.54 25.26
CA ASP A 302 -13.34 -10.94 25.08
C ASP A 302 -13.10 -11.27 23.62
N ASP A 303 -12.14 -12.15 23.34
CA ASP A 303 -11.72 -12.52 21.97
C ASP A 303 -12.63 -13.62 21.40
N TYR A 304 -13.28 -13.29 20.30
CA TYR A 304 -14.15 -14.18 19.52
C TYR A 304 -13.59 -14.51 18.13
N THR A 305 -12.31 -14.28 17.89
CA THR A 305 -11.65 -14.51 16.59
C THR A 305 -11.79 -15.96 16.10
N HIS A 306 -11.95 -16.92 17.02
CA HIS A 306 -12.17 -18.32 16.69
C HIS A 306 -13.42 -18.56 15.82
N LEU A 307 -14.45 -17.70 15.92
CA LEU A 307 -15.67 -17.81 15.09
C LEU A 307 -15.36 -17.74 13.60
N LEU A 308 -14.35 -16.96 13.18
CA LEU A 308 -13.95 -16.87 11.79
C LEU A 308 -13.28 -18.14 11.27
N PHE A 309 -12.74 -18.97 12.17
CA PHE A 309 -11.92 -20.13 11.81
C PHE A 309 -12.61 -21.48 12.03
N GLU A 310 -13.63 -21.53 12.87
CA GLU A 310 -14.30 -22.76 13.26
C GLU A 310 -15.71 -22.89 12.67
N THR A 311 -16.28 -21.80 12.15
CA THR A 311 -17.64 -21.77 11.64
C THR A 311 -17.69 -22.16 10.17
N GLU A 312 -18.57 -23.11 9.84
CA GLU A 312 -18.90 -23.47 8.47
C GLU A 312 -19.84 -22.43 7.85
N LYS A 313 -19.62 -22.07 6.58
CA LYS A 313 -20.45 -21.13 5.79
C LYS A 313 -20.88 -19.90 6.59
N LEU A 314 -19.90 -19.07 6.93
CA LEU A 314 -20.07 -17.84 7.70
C LEU A 314 -20.13 -16.64 6.79
N PHE A 315 -21.23 -15.88 6.86
CA PHE A 315 -21.31 -14.55 6.26
C PHE A 315 -20.74 -13.49 7.21
N VAL A 316 -19.71 -12.82 6.79
CA VAL A 316 -19.05 -11.76 7.57
C VAL A 316 -19.34 -10.41 6.91
N PHE A 317 -20.17 -9.61 7.57
CA PHE A 317 -20.41 -8.22 7.20
C PHE A 317 -19.30 -7.34 7.80
N VAL A 318 -18.50 -6.74 6.96
CA VAL A 318 -17.37 -5.88 7.37
C VAL A 318 -17.73 -4.44 7.12
N ALA A 319 -17.99 -3.69 8.20
CA ALA A 319 -18.37 -2.29 8.12
C ALA A 319 -17.53 -1.43 9.08
N PRO A 320 -16.31 -1.04 8.70
CA PRO A 320 -15.46 -0.19 9.53
C PRO A 320 -16.21 1.06 10.04
N TYR A 321 -17.05 1.64 9.20
CA TYR A 321 -17.81 2.85 9.48
C TYR A 321 -19.31 2.62 9.33
N LEU A 322 -19.92 1.91 10.29
CA LEU A 322 -21.37 1.69 10.31
C LEU A 322 -22.18 2.99 10.26
N ASN A 323 -21.67 4.06 10.86
CA ASN A 323 -22.30 5.38 10.88
C ASN A 323 -22.29 6.11 9.52
N GLU A 324 -21.58 5.60 8.53
CA GLU A 324 -21.56 6.13 7.16
C GLU A 324 -22.48 5.36 6.21
N LEU A 325 -23.13 4.29 6.67
CA LEU A 325 -24.04 3.49 5.85
C LEU A 325 -25.34 4.25 5.57
N THR A 326 -25.82 4.09 4.34
CA THR A 326 -27.12 4.61 3.92
C THR A 326 -28.25 3.60 4.16
N GLU A 327 -29.51 4.04 4.14
CA GLU A 327 -30.65 3.13 4.26
C GLU A 327 -30.64 2.03 3.18
N ASN A 328 -30.23 2.37 1.96
CA ASN A 328 -30.07 1.37 0.89
C ASN A 328 -28.98 0.32 1.20
N ASP A 329 -27.90 0.72 1.86
CA ASP A 329 -26.85 -0.22 2.28
C ASP A 329 -27.40 -1.18 3.34
N PHE A 330 -28.22 -0.69 4.28
CA PHE A 330 -28.89 -1.55 5.29
C PHE A 330 -29.90 -2.49 4.66
N ASP A 331 -30.69 -2.05 3.66
CA ASP A 331 -31.67 -2.90 2.98
C ASP A 331 -30.99 -4.06 2.23
N GLU A 332 -29.84 -3.80 1.57
CA GLU A 332 -29.08 -4.85 0.90
C GLU A 332 -28.43 -5.83 1.90
N CYS A 333 -27.88 -5.34 3.00
CA CYS A 333 -27.34 -6.20 4.06
C CYS A 333 -28.45 -7.06 4.68
N LYS A 334 -29.64 -6.48 4.90
CA LYS A 334 -30.80 -7.20 5.43
C LYS A 334 -31.23 -8.34 4.51
N ARG A 335 -31.22 -8.12 3.20
CA ARG A 335 -31.54 -9.17 2.22
C ARG A 335 -30.61 -10.39 2.36
N ILE A 336 -29.30 -10.16 2.53
CA ILE A 336 -28.30 -11.23 2.73
C ILE A 336 -28.50 -11.89 4.10
N TYR A 337 -28.77 -11.11 5.14
CA TYR A 337 -29.06 -11.60 6.49
C TYR A 337 -30.29 -12.51 6.50
N ASP A 338 -31.41 -12.07 5.90
CA ASP A 338 -32.64 -12.85 5.80
C ASP A 338 -32.37 -14.18 5.08
N PHE A 339 -31.62 -14.14 3.96
CA PHE A 339 -31.20 -15.35 3.24
C PHE A 339 -30.38 -16.31 4.12
N ALA A 340 -29.41 -15.80 4.89
CA ALA A 340 -28.58 -16.62 5.77
C ALA A 340 -29.43 -17.31 6.83
N ASN A 341 -30.33 -16.57 7.48
CA ASN A 341 -31.24 -17.12 8.49
C ASN A 341 -32.17 -18.18 7.92
N GLU A 342 -32.78 -17.94 6.76
CA GLU A 342 -33.71 -18.89 6.12
C GLU A 342 -33.03 -20.20 5.73
N ASN A 343 -31.74 -20.16 5.42
CA ASN A 343 -30.95 -21.32 5.01
C ASN A 343 -30.11 -21.91 6.15
N GLY A 344 -30.17 -21.36 7.37
CA GLY A 344 -29.42 -21.84 8.52
C GLY A 344 -27.93 -21.60 8.46
N PHE A 345 -27.48 -20.57 7.72
CA PHE A 345 -26.08 -20.14 7.67
C PHE A 345 -25.78 -19.20 8.84
N SER A 346 -24.55 -19.27 9.33
CA SER A 346 -24.06 -18.34 10.34
C SER A 346 -23.73 -16.98 9.73
N TYR A 347 -23.85 -15.93 10.52
CA TYR A 347 -23.46 -14.58 10.13
C TYR A 347 -22.90 -13.83 11.33
N LEU A 348 -22.10 -12.80 11.08
CA LEU A 348 -21.67 -11.84 12.08
C LEU A 348 -21.30 -10.50 11.41
N TRP A 349 -21.35 -9.44 12.22
CA TRP A 349 -20.89 -8.11 11.85
C TRP A 349 -19.57 -7.81 12.53
N ILE A 350 -18.66 -7.15 11.80
CA ILE A 350 -17.43 -6.62 12.37
C ILE A 350 -17.33 -5.12 12.04
N THR A 351 -17.15 -4.32 13.08
CA THR A 351 -17.06 -2.86 12.97
C THR A 351 -15.96 -2.28 13.85
N SER A 352 -15.55 -1.02 13.60
CA SER A 352 -14.69 -0.23 14.48
C SER A 352 -15.45 0.90 15.20
N VAL A 353 -16.77 0.97 15.01
CA VAL A 353 -17.61 2.01 15.60
C VAL A 353 -17.90 1.69 17.07
N ASN A 354 -18.08 2.76 17.87
CA ASN A 354 -18.42 2.63 19.30
C ASN A 354 -19.71 1.82 19.51
N PRO A 355 -19.75 0.92 20.51
CA PRO A 355 -20.95 0.11 20.86
C PRO A 355 -22.24 0.92 21.04
N GLU A 356 -22.16 2.13 21.58
CA GLU A 356 -23.34 2.99 21.76
C GLU A 356 -24.13 3.22 20.47
N TYR A 357 -23.43 3.38 19.33
CA TYR A 357 -24.07 3.54 18.03
C TYR A 357 -24.69 2.22 17.53
N VAL A 358 -24.08 1.09 17.88
CA VAL A 358 -24.61 -0.24 17.51
C VAL A 358 -25.94 -0.48 18.21
N TYR A 359 -26.09 -0.07 19.47
CA TYR A 359 -27.38 -0.18 20.19
C TYR A 359 -28.52 0.60 19.52
N GLU A 360 -28.23 1.80 19.01
CA GLU A 360 -29.23 2.57 18.25
C GLU A 360 -29.67 1.83 16.98
N LEU A 361 -28.75 1.07 16.34
CA LEU A 361 -29.07 0.25 15.18
C LEU A 361 -29.81 -1.02 15.53
N GLN A 362 -29.50 -1.67 16.66
CA GLN A 362 -30.21 -2.87 17.15
C GLN A 362 -31.67 -2.58 17.41
N ASP A 363 -31.99 -1.40 17.94
CA ASP A 363 -33.39 -0.96 18.14
C ASP A 363 -34.16 -0.80 16.82
N LYS A 364 -33.43 -0.50 15.72
CA LYS A 364 -34.03 -0.25 14.39
C LYS A 364 -33.99 -1.49 13.49
N TYR A 365 -32.93 -2.28 13.59
CA TYR A 365 -32.64 -3.42 12.70
C TYR A 365 -32.24 -4.65 13.51
N TYR A 366 -33.01 -5.73 13.43
CA TYR A 366 -32.76 -6.98 14.14
C TYR A 366 -31.56 -7.78 13.62
N MET A 367 -30.91 -7.36 12.53
CA MET A 367 -29.73 -8.03 11.94
C MET A 367 -28.42 -7.73 12.69
N PHE A 368 -28.44 -6.93 13.75
CA PHE A 368 -27.26 -6.55 14.54
C PHE A 368 -27.21 -7.28 15.89
N ASP A 369 -27.62 -8.53 15.95
CA ASP A 369 -27.56 -9.37 17.15
C ASP A 369 -26.18 -10.01 17.38
N GLU A 370 -25.40 -10.26 16.31
CA GLU A 370 -24.04 -10.80 16.35
C GLU A 370 -23.02 -9.74 15.84
N VAL A 371 -22.63 -8.81 16.71
CA VAL A 371 -21.71 -7.71 16.38
C VAL A 371 -20.43 -7.80 17.18
N TYR A 372 -19.32 -7.72 16.49
CA TYR A 372 -17.98 -7.75 17.06
C TYR A 372 -17.18 -6.52 16.63
N TYR A 373 -16.14 -6.22 17.39
CA TYR A 373 -15.32 -5.03 17.20
C TYR A 373 -13.91 -5.44 16.79
N GLY A 374 -13.37 -4.76 15.78
CA GLY A 374 -12.02 -5.00 15.26
C GLY A 374 -11.28 -3.70 14.96
N ASP A 375 -9.97 -3.83 14.79
CA ASP A 375 -9.14 -2.69 14.41
C ASP A 375 -9.54 -2.17 13.02
N GLU A 376 -9.72 -0.86 12.92
CA GLU A 376 -10.17 -0.18 11.69
C GLU A 376 -9.27 -0.47 10.49
N LEU A 377 -7.94 -0.49 10.69
CA LEU A 377 -6.97 -0.71 9.63
C LEU A 377 -7.07 -2.14 9.08
N GLU A 378 -7.25 -3.11 9.98
CA GLU A 378 -7.45 -4.50 9.61
C GLU A 378 -8.77 -4.72 8.88
N LEU A 379 -9.87 -4.13 9.36
CA LEU A 379 -11.17 -4.24 8.69
C LEU A 379 -11.10 -3.70 7.25
N LYS A 380 -10.39 -2.59 7.04
CA LYS A 380 -10.12 -2.04 5.71
C LYS A 380 -9.29 -2.98 4.84
N SER A 381 -8.47 -3.86 5.45
CA SER A 381 -7.69 -4.86 4.73
C SER A 381 -8.50 -6.10 4.36
N MET A 382 -9.55 -6.41 5.13
CA MET A 382 -10.44 -7.55 4.85
C MET A 382 -11.22 -7.34 3.56
N VAL A 383 -11.92 -6.19 3.46
CA VAL A 383 -12.72 -5.83 2.27
C VAL A 383 -12.57 -4.34 1.97
N ARG A 384 -12.27 -3.98 0.73
CA ARG A 384 -12.19 -2.58 0.26
C ARG A 384 -13.58 -2.00 -0.06
N SER A 385 -14.53 -2.16 0.87
CA SER A 385 -15.89 -1.64 0.76
C SER A 385 -16.45 -1.35 2.16
N ASN A 386 -17.35 -0.39 2.27
CA ASN A 386 -18.10 -0.09 3.48
C ASN A 386 -19.60 0.08 3.16
N PRO A 387 -20.44 -0.92 3.49
CA PRO A 387 -20.10 -2.24 3.97
C PRO A 387 -19.44 -3.12 2.89
N GLY A 388 -18.70 -4.14 3.32
CA GLY A 388 -18.26 -5.25 2.51
C GLY A 388 -18.88 -6.54 3.02
N LEU A 389 -18.93 -7.56 2.17
CA LEU A 389 -19.38 -8.90 2.53
C LEU A 389 -18.28 -9.91 2.21
N MET A 390 -18.06 -10.85 3.12
CA MET A 390 -17.21 -12.02 2.90
C MET A 390 -18.01 -13.29 3.18
N LEU A 391 -17.77 -14.32 2.39
CA LEU A 391 -18.19 -15.69 2.70
C LEU A 391 -16.96 -16.48 3.12
N MET A 392 -17.00 -17.02 4.31
CA MET A 392 -15.94 -17.85 4.88
C MET A 392 -16.43 -19.26 5.17
N ASN A 393 -15.52 -20.21 5.15
CA ASN A 393 -15.79 -21.57 5.59
C ASN A 393 -14.58 -22.08 6.36
N GLU A 394 -14.75 -22.29 7.67
CA GLU A 394 -13.67 -22.75 8.56
C GLU A 394 -12.33 -22.02 8.30
N GLY A 395 -12.34 -20.70 8.29
CA GLY A 395 -11.14 -19.87 8.10
C GLY A 395 -10.70 -19.64 6.67
N VAL A 396 -11.26 -20.35 5.70
CA VAL A 396 -10.97 -20.12 4.28
C VAL A 396 -11.91 -19.05 3.72
N VAL A 397 -11.36 -18.02 3.09
CA VAL A 397 -12.13 -17.00 2.37
C VAL A 397 -12.63 -17.61 1.06
N LEU A 398 -13.93 -17.88 0.95
CA LEU A 398 -14.53 -18.46 -0.25
C LEU A 398 -14.82 -17.39 -1.30
N ASP A 399 -15.42 -16.27 -0.89
CA ASP A 399 -15.71 -15.15 -1.79
C ASP A 399 -15.80 -13.82 -1.04
N LYS A 400 -15.74 -12.69 -1.78
CA LYS A 400 -15.87 -11.33 -1.25
C LYS A 400 -16.62 -10.44 -2.23
N TRP A 401 -17.40 -9.50 -1.68
CA TRP A 401 -18.17 -8.55 -2.48
C TRP A 401 -18.09 -7.14 -1.92
N SER A 402 -18.02 -6.18 -2.83
CA SER A 402 -18.28 -4.78 -2.49
C SER A 402 -19.79 -4.56 -2.34
N LYS A 403 -20.20 -3.49 -1.68
CA LYS A 403 -21.60 -3.16 -1.50
C LYS A 403 -22.39 -3.00 -2.81
N ILE A 404 -21.72 -2.68 -3.90
CA ILE A 404 -22.33 -2.54 -5.23
C ILE A 404 -22.54 -3.91 -5.89
N ASP A 405 -21.71 -4.88 -5.53
CA ASP A 405 -21.66 -6.21 -6.13
C ASP A 405 -22.26 -7.28 -5.22
N PHE A 406 -23.06 -6.93 -4.21
CA PHE A 406 -23.65 -7.92 -3.32
C PHE A 406 -24.36 -9.02 -4.10
N PRO A 407 -24.11 -10.29 -3.75
CA PRO A 407 -24.56 -11.43 -4.53
C PRO A 407 -26.08 -11.56 -4.52
N THR A 408 -26.64 -12.09 -5.59
CA THR A 408 -28.06 -12.51 -5.60
C THR A 408 -28.22 -13.82 -4.84
N GLU A 409 -29.45 -14.17 -4.44
CA GLU A 409 -29.73 -15.45 -3.77
C GLU A 409 -29.27 -16.65 -4.60
N VAL A 410 -29.37 -16.56 -5.93
CA VAL A 410 -28.93 -17.61 -6.85
C VAL A 410 -27.40 -17.79 -6.79
N ASP A 411 -26.65 -16.69 -6.67
CA ASP A 411 -25.19 -16.74 -6.54
C ASP A 411 -24.79 -17.37 -5.21
N LEU A 412 -25.51 -17.07 -4.14
CA LEU A 412 -25.26 -17.61 -2.79
C LEU A 412 -25.56 -19.12 -2.67
N ILE A 413 -26.54 -19.63 -3.42
CA ILE A 413 -26.87 -21.06 -3.42
C ILE A 413 -25.80 -21.88 -4.16
N ASN A 414 -25.15 -21.29 -5.17
CA ASN A 414 -24.17 -21.95 -6.00
C ASN A 414 -22.73 -21.96 -5.42
N ASN A 415 -22.46 -21.14 -4.42
CA ASN A 415 -21.19 -21.05 -3.65
C ASN A 415 -21.32 -21.90 -2.35
#